data_a4d393c4f8eb1e42b10ff9ba800776a8
#
_entry.id   a4d393c4f8eb1e42b10ff9ba800776a8
#
_cell.length_a   1.000
_cell.length_b   1.000
_cell.length_c   1.000
_cell.angle_alpha   90.00
_cell.angle_beta   90.00
_cell.angle_gamma   90.00
#
_symmetry.space_group_name_H-M   'P 1'
#
loop_
_entity.id
_entity.type
_entity.pdbx_description
1 polymer ?
#
loop_
_entity_poly.entity_id
_entity_poly.type
_entity_poly.pdbx_seq_one_letter_code
_entity_poly.pdbx_strand_id
1 'polypeptide(L)'
;MQYIHLCLLYVMDLSAKYKEDTMKKYNLQKFAFDSVDFCDFSAAASKALAGKDMLLCIYNDDGTSLLAISGQQGLTINRSADTIEITSKDTLGGWKSKIAGMKEWSIDNDGIYMLDDASHKLLSKAFENGDPICLKVVNAKAKKGMFGGLAVITDYPIEAPYDDSVTYSLTFEGMGALVDLISNPAEPDTMPGQQ
;
A
#
# COMPACT_ATOMS: atom_id res chain seq x y z
N MET A 1 -64.07 -24.05 4.98
CA MET A 1 -62.85 -24.47 4.28
C MET A 1 -61.78 -23.38 4.13
N GLN A 2 -62.05 -22.15 4.44
CA GLN A 2 -61.15 -21.01 4.25
C GLN A 2 -60.10 -20.83 5.38
N TYR A 3 -60.39 -21.31 6.60
CA TYR A 3 -59.53 -21.18 7.76
C TYR A 3 -58.33 -22.18 7.76
N ILE A 4 -58.46 -23.32 7.12
CA ILE A 4 -57.42 -24.32 7.10
C ILE A 4 -56.27 -23.89 6.16
N HIS A 5 -56.57 -23.16 5.10
CA HIS A 5 -55.57 -22.68 4.14
C HIS A 5 -54.69 -21.56 4.72
N LEU A 6 -55.30 -20.69 5.56
CA LEU A 6 -54.57 -19.61 6.23
C LEU A 6 -53.60 -20.16 7.30
N CYS A 7 -54.02 -21.23 8.02
CA CYS A 7 -53.19 -21.83 9.06
C CYS A 7 -51.97 -22.57 8.45
N LEU A 8 -52.12 -23.21 7.29
CA LEU A 8 -51.02 -23.86 6.59
C LEU A 8 -49.96 -22.85 6.08
N LEU A 9 -50.39 -21.71 5.53
CA LEU A 9 -49.49 -20.65 5.08
C LEU A 9 -48.72 -20.01 6.25
N TYR A 10 -49.37 -19.83 7.40
CA TYR A 10 -48.72 -19.28 8.60
C TYR A 10 -47.67 -20.24 9.19
N VAL A 11 -47.92 -21.56 9.17
CA VAL A 11 -46.99 -22.57 9.65
C VAL A 11 -45.78 -22.72 8.69
N MET A 12 -45.98 -22.58 7.38
CA MET A 12 -44.91 -22.61 6.41
C MET A 12 -44.00 -21.38 6.53
N ASP A 13 -44.55 -20.21 6.80
CA ASP A 13 -43.82 -18.96 6.99
C ASP A 13 -42.97 -19.00 8.29
N LEU A 14 -43.54 -19.54 9.37
CA LEU A 14 -42.80 -19.75 10.62
C LEU A 14 -41.68 -20.78 10.49
N SER A 15 -41.86 -21.84 9.69
CA SER A 15 -40.82 -22.83 9.49
C SER A 15 -39.63 -22.28 8.62
N ALA A 16 -39.93 -21.43 7.65
CA ALA A 16 -38.93 -20.76 6.87
C ALA A 16 -38.13 -19.76 7.71
N LYS A 17 -38.82 -18.95 8.53
CA LYS A 17 -38.18 -17.98 9.44
C LYS A 17 -37.34 -18.64 10.52
N TYR A 18 -37.81 -19.80 11.06
CA TYR A 18 -37.02 -20.58 12.03
C TYR A 18 -35.77 -21.19 11.42
N LYS A 19 -35.81 -21.63 10.16
CA LYS A 19 -34.61 -22.09 9.44
C LYS A 19 -33.60 -20.97 9.20
N GLU A 20 -34.07 -19.76 8.89
CA GLU A 20 -33.22 -18.60 8.62
C GLU A 20 -32.52 -18.10 9.89
N ASP A 21 -33.22 -18.06 11.03
CA ASP A 21 -32.67 -17.68 12.31
C ASP A 21 -31.69 -18.70 12.90
N THR A 22 -31.94 -20.00 12.65
CA THR A 22 -31.03 -21.07 13.11
C THR A 22 -29.73 -21.06 12.32
N MET A 23 -29.78 -20.69 11.04
CA MET A 23 -28.58 -20.56 10.19
C MET A 23 -27.73 -19.34 10.53
N LYS A 24 -28.33 -18.27 11.06
CA LYS A 24 -27.59 -17.09 11.55
C LYS A 24 -26.89 -17.34 12.89
N LYS A 25 -27.38 -18.25 13.68
CA LYS A 25 -26.90 -18.51 15.04
C LYS A 25 -25.68 -19.45 15.11
N TYR A 26 -25.50 -20.29 14.11
CA TYR A 26 -24.33 -21.11 13.95
C TYR A 26 -23.63 -20.65 12.69
N ASN A 27 -22.49 -20.00 12.84
CA ASN A 27 -21.61 -19.58 11.76
C ASN A 27 -20.94 -20.83 11.10
N LEU A 28 -21.79 -21.79 10.73
CA LEU A 28 -21.45 -22.92 9.93
C LEU A 28 -21.19 -22.39 8.52
N GLN A 29 -19.91 -22.31 8.16
CA GLN A 29 -19.53 -22.15 6.77
C GLN A 29 -20.35 -23.13 5.96
N LYS A 30 -21.27 -22.58 5.17
CA LYS A 30 -22.06 -23.34 4.23
C LYS A 30 -21.09 -23.94 3.20
N PHE A 31 -20.63 -25.16 3.44
CA PHE A 31 -20.21 -26.02 2.35
C PHE A 31 -21.48 -26.52 1.64
N ALA A 32 -22.20 -25.61 1.04
CA ALA A 32 -23.21 -25.95 0.08
C ALA A 32 -22.47 -26.41 -1.19
N PHE A 33 -22.50 -27.68 -1.43
CA PHE A 33 -22.18 -28.30 -2.72
C PHE A 33 -23.28 -27.92 -3.72
N ASP A 34 -23.42 -26.64 -3.99
CA ASP A 34 -24.12 -26.16 -5.17
C ASP A 34 -23.08 -26.04 -6.27
N SER A 35 -23.35 -26.70 -7.36
CA SER A 35 -22.50 -26.91 -8.53
C SER A 35 -22.19 -25.66 -9.36
N VAL A 36 -22.16 -24.50 -8.72
CA VAL A 36 -21.79 -23.23 -9.33
C VAL A 36 -20.77 -22.55 -8.43
N ASP A 37 -19.57 -22.34 -8.99
CA ASP A 37 -18.49 -21.53 -8.45
C ASP A 37 -17.63 -22.11 -7.30
N PHE A 38 -17.20 -23.38 -7.46
CA PHE A 38 -16.14 -23.93 -6.58
C PHE A 38 -14.81 -23.17 -6.65
N CYS A 39 -14.64 -22.29 -7.60
CA CYS A 39 -13.43 -21.50 -7.84
C CYS A 39 -13.68 -20.00 -8.01
N ASP A 40 -14.71 -19.42 -7.39
CA ASP A 40 -14.82 -17.95 -7.37
C ASP A 40 -13.85 -17.35 -6.33
N PHE A 41 -12.57 -17.35 -6.68
CA PHE A 41 -11.52 -16.62 -5.97
C PHE A 41 -11.57 -15.11 -6.28
N SER A 42 -12.52 -14.65 -7.09
CA SER A 42 -12.57 -13.28 -7.58
C SER A 42 -12.72 -12.26 -6.45
N ALA A 43 -13.52 -12.56 -5.44
CA ALA A 43 -13.75 -11.64 -4.33
C ALA A 43 -12.60 -11.57 -3.32
N ALA A 44 -11.86 -12.66 -3.11
CA ALA A 44 -10.70 -12.67 -2.21
C ALA A 44 -9.43 -12.15 -2.91
N ALA A 45 -9.24 -12.52 -4.18
CA ALA A 45 -8.10 -12.05 -4.98
C ALA A 45 -8.18 -10.56 -5.33
N SER A 46 -9.38 -9.96 -5.34
CA SER A 46 -9.57 -8.55 -5.68
C SER A 46 -9.08 -7.57 -4.61
N LYS A 47 -8.84 -8.03 -3.36
CA LYS A 47 -8.37 -7.20 -2.24
C LYS A 47 -6.87 -7.29 -2.02
N ALA A 48 -6.21 -8.33 -2.50
CA ALA A 48 -4.77 -8.48 -2.40
C ALA A 48 -4.07 -7.71 -3.52
N LEU A 49 -3.07 -6.92 -3.16
CA LEU A 49 -2.21 -6.22 -4.11
C LEU A 49 -1.03 -7.14 -4.46
N ALA A 50 -0.78 -7.31 -5.75
CA ALA A 50 0.42 -8.01 -6.21
C ALA A 50 1.60 -7.03 -6.24
N GLY A 51 2.74 -7.41 -5.66
CA GLY A 51 3.93 -6.55 -5.62
C GLY A 51 4.40 -6.09 -7.00
N LYS A 52 4.26 -6.93 -8.03
CA LYS A 52 4.58 -6.60 -9.42
C LYS A 52 3.76 -5.44 -10.02
N ASP A 53 2.62 -5.13 -9.42
CA ASP A 53 1.74 -4.04 -9.89
C ASP A 53 2.06 -2.71 -9.17
N MET A 54 3.01 -2.73 -8.22
CA MET A 54 3.46 -1.56 -7.47
C MET A 54 4.71 -0.99 -8.12
N LEU A 55 4.64 0.23 -8.61
CA LEU A 55 5.75 0.91 -9.26
C LEU A 55 6.11 2.20 -8.52
N LEU A 56 7.40 2.42 -8.34
CA LEU A 56 7.95 3.69 -7.92
C LEU A 56 8.13 4.58 -9.15
N CYS A 57 7.56 5.76 -9.07
CA CYS A 57 7.64 6.76 -10.12
C CYS A 57 8.22 8.05 -9.56
N ILE A 58 8.92 8.78 -10.40
CA ILE A 58 9.47 10.11 -10.12
C ILE A 58 8.83 11.12 -11.06
N TYR A 59 8.74 12.38 -10.64
CA TYR A 59 8.38 13.46 -11.56
C TYR A 59 9.62 13.90 -12.32
N ASN A 60 9.44 14.26 -13.59
CA ASN A 60 10.52 14.86 -14.39
C ASN A 60 10.88 16.26 -13.86
N ASP A 61 11.97 16.83 -14.39
CA ASP A 61 12.46 18.18 -14.00
C ASP A 61 11.38 19.27 -14.10
N ASP A 62 10.42 19.13 -15.02
CA ASP A 62 9.33 20.09 -15.22
C ASP A 62 8.13 19.86 -14.25
N GLY A 63 8.16 18.78 -13.45
CA GLY A 63 7.08 18.41 -12.53
C GLY A 63 5.75 18.03 -13.20
N THR A 64 5.74 17.89 -14.52
CA THR A 64 4.51 17.70 -15.31
C THR A 64 4.24 16.25 -15.67
N SER A 65 5.29 15.44 -15.85
CA SER A 65 5.15 14.04 -16.24
C SER A 65 5.73 13.09 -15.20
N LEU A 66 5.06 11.98 -15.02
CA LEU A 66 5.43 10.92 -14.11
C LEU A 66 6.22 9.86 -14.88
N LEU A 67 7.45 9.58 -14.45
CA LEU A 67 8.34 8.57 -15.02
C LEU A 67 8.43 7.40 -14.04
N ALA A 68 8.11 6.20 -14.49
CA ALA A 68 8.42 4.99 -13.73
C ALA A 68 9.92 4.72 -13.81
N ILE A 69 10.56 4.36 -12.70
CA ILE A 69 11.95 3.94 -12.71
C ILE A 69 12.03 2.62 -13.49
N SER A 70 12.89 2.53 -14.49
CA SER A 70 13.01 1.33 -15.31
C SER A 70 13.76 0.21 -14.59
N GLY A 71 13.37 -1.03 -14.88
CA GLY A 71 14.05 -2.22 -14.38
C GLY A 71 13.75 -2.56 -12.91
N GLN A 72 12.76 -1.95 -12.27
CA GLN A 72 12.40 -2.22 -10.87
C GLN A 72 12.11 -3.70 -10.63
N GLN A 73 12.63 -4.24 -9.53
CA GLN A 73 12.37 -5.60 -9.05
C GLN A 73 11.83 -5.59 -7.62
N GLY A 74 12.38 -4.75 -6.75
CA GLY A 74 11.98 -4.60 -5.37
C GLY A 74 11.54 -3.19 -5.02
N LEU A 75 10.57 -3.08 -4.13
CA LEU A 75 10.10 -1.82 -3.56
C LEU A 75 9.72 -2.03 -2.10
N THR A 76 10.41 -1.34 -1.20
CA THR A 76 10.12 -1.38 0.23
C THR A 76 9.84 0.04 0.72
N ILE A 77 8.73 0.21 1.45
CA ILE A 77 8.37 1.48 2.09
C ILE A 77 8.48 1.29 3.59
N ASN A 78 9.47 1.92 4.19
CA ASN A 78 9.69 1.92 5.63
C ASN A 78 9.04 3.15 6.24
N ARG A 79 8.36 2.97 7.36
CA ARG A 79 7.79 4.06 8.15
C ARG A 79 8.09 3.78 9.61
N SER A 80 8.74 4.71 10.27
CA SER A 80 9.10 4.61 11.68
C SER A 80 8.67 5.85 12.45
N ALA A 81 8.59 5.69 13.74
CA ALA A 81 8.34 6.77 14.68
C ALA A 81 9.21 6.58 15.91
N ASP A 82 9.88 7.61 16.31
CA ASP A 82 10.60 7.64 17.59
C ASP A 82 9.65 7.48 18.77
N THR A 83 10.18 7.04 19.87
CA THR A 83 9.44 6.98 21.12
C THR A 83 10.13 7.81 22.18
N ILE A 84 9.35 8.65 22.87
CA ILE A 84 9.82 9.45 23.99
C ILE A 84 9.37 8.76 25.27
N GLU A 85 10.32 8.39 26.14
CA GLU A 85 10.00 7.80 27.43
C GLU A 85 9.58 8.89 28.42
N ILE A 86 8.40 8.71 29.01
CA ILE A 86 7.82 9.62 30.01
C ILE A 86 7.65 8.95 31.38
N THR A 87 8.38 7.87 31.62
CA THR A 87 8.29 7.12 32.87
C THR A 87 8.75 8.01 34.05
N SER A 88 7.89 8.17 35.04
CA SER A 88 8.21 8.87 36.30
C SER A 88 8.34 7.88 37.45
N LYS A 89 8.90 8.36 38.59
CA LYS A 89 9.01 7.54 39.81
C LYS A 89 7.65 7.15 40.40
N ASP A 90 6.58 7.87 40.03
CA ASP A 90 5.21 7.63 40.49
C ASP A 90 4.47 6.63 39.59
N THR A 91 5.13 6.06 38.58
CA THR A 91 4.52 5.08 37.67
C THR A 91 4.27 3.78 38.42
N LEU A 92 2.99 3.46 38.65
CA LEU A 92 2.56 2.24 39.30
C LEU A 92 2.94 0.99 38.48
N GLY A 93 3.47 -0.02 39.16
CA GLY A 93 3.72 -1.35 38.58
C GLY A 93 5.02 -1.51 37.79
N GLY A 94 5.92 -0.52 37.77
CA GLY A 94 7.24 -0.65 37.14
C GLY A 94 7.24 -0.72 35.62
N TRP A 95 6.14 -0.36 34.97
CA TRP A 95 6.02 -0.35 33.54
C TRP A 95 6.53 0.96 32.92
N LYS A 96 7.26 0.86 31.81
CA LYS A 96 7.71 2.03 31.06
C LYS A 96 6.55 2.66 30.28
N SER A 97 6.35 3.95 30.45
CA SER A 97 5.39 4.74 29.67
C SER A 97 6.10 5.47 28.55
N LYS A 98 5.57 5.40 27.32
CA LYS A 98 6.14 6.02 26.13
C LYS A 98 5.07 6.74 25.34
N ILE A 99 5.45 7.86 24.72
CA ILE A 99 4.65 8.58 23.73
C ILE A 99 5.36 8.53 22.38
N ALA A 100 4.59 8.65 21.29
CA ALA A 100 5.13 8.73 19.94
C ALA A 100 5.88 10.07 19.76
N GLY A 101 7.10 10.00 19.23
CA GLY A 101 7.92 11.13 18.86
C GLY A 101 7.80 11.50 17.38
N MET A 102 8.91 11.92 16.78
CA MET A 102 8.99 12.27 15.37
C MET A 102 8.82 11.03 14.49
N LYS A 103 8.21 11.23 13.33
CA LYS A 103 8.00 10.20 12.31
C LYS A 103 8.97 10.42 11.17
N GLU A 104 9.46 9.34 10.63
CA GLU A 104 10.32 9.31 9.45
C GLU A 104 9.84 8.21 8.49
N TRP A 105 10.21 8.35 7.23
CA TRP A 105 9.97 7.31 6.24
C TRP A 105 11.12 7.26 5.24
N SER A 106 11.35 6.05 4.72
CA SER A 106 12.27 5.82 3.62
C SER A 106 11.66 4.87 2.60
N ILE A 107 12.16 4.94 1.39
CA ILE A 107 11.79 4.02 0.31
C ILE A 107 13.07 3.43 -0.25
N ASP A 108 13.12 2.10 -0.26
CA ASP A 108 14.19 1.33 -0.90
C ASP A 108 13.65 0.74 -2.20
N ASN A 109 14.40 0.91 -3.27
CA ASN A 109 14.06 0.37 -4.58
C ASN A 109 15.30 -0.24 -5.23
N ASP A 110 15.17 -1.48 -5.68
CA ASP A 110 16.23 -2.21 -6.35
C ASP A 110 15.77 -2.77 -7.69
N GLY A 111 16.72 -3.07 -8.55
CA GLY A 111 16.40 -3.62 -9.85
C GLY A 111 17.58 -3.74 -10.80
N ILE A 112 17.25 -4.00 -12.06
CA ILE A 112 18.23 -4.10 -13.15
C ILE A 112 18.45 -2.72 -13.72
N TYR A 113 19.75 -2.34 -13.81
CA TYR A 113 20.11 -1.04 -14.39
C TYR A 113 19.91 -1.04 -15.91
N MET A 114 19.09 -0.11 -16.39
CA MET A 114 18.79 0.05 -17.80
C MET A 114 19.62 1.20 -18.39
N LEU A 115 20.44 0.87 -19.37
CA LEU A 115 21.27 1.86 -20.08
C LEU A 115 20.36 2.83 -20.86
N ASP A 116 20.74 4.11 -20.86
CA ASP A 116 20.04 5.21 -21.57
C ASP A 116 18.61 5.55 -21.12
N ASP A 117 18.17 5.03 -19.99
CA ASP A 117 16.88 5.40 -19.44
C ASP A 117 16.86 6.84 -18.88
N ALA A 118 15.76 7.54 -19.15
CA ALA A 118 15.56 8.91 -18.69
C ALA A 118 15.44 9.00 -17.16
N SER A 119 14.81 7.99 -16.51
CA SER A 119 14.66 7.98 -15.06
C SER A 119 16.00 7.86 -14.35
N HIS A 120 16.90 6.96 -14.79
CA HIS A 120 18.22 6.81 -14.19
C HIS A 120 19.11 8.03 -14.39
N LYS A 121 19.01 8.70 -15.55
CA LYS A 121 19.75 9.96 -15.79
C LYS A 121 19.31 11.08 -14.86
N LEU A 122 17.99 11.18 -14.63
CA LEU A 122 17.42 12.18 -13.72
C LEU A 122 17.81 11.87 -12.27
N LEU A 123 17.74 10.61 -11.85
CA LEU A 123 18.13 10.16 -10.51
C LEU A 123 19.62 10.44 -10.25
N SER A 124 20.50 10.13 -11.21
CA SER A 124 21.94 10.39 -11.08
C SER A 124 22.24 11.89 -10.93
N LYS A 125 21.59 12.72 -11.75
CA LYS A 125 21.73 14.18 -11.68
C LYS A 125 21.25 14.73 -10.33
N ALA A 126 20.11 14.25 -9.85
CA ALA A 126 19.58 14.69 -8.57
C ALA A 126 20.45 14.25 -7.40
N PHE A 127 21.00 13.02 -7.45
CA PHE A 127 21.94 12.54 -6.45
C PHE A 127 23.24 13.39 -6.41
N GLU A 128 23.82 13.69 -7.57
CA GLU A 128 25.02 14.52 -7.64
C GLU A 128 24.81 15.95 -7.15
N ASN A 129 23.65 16.53 -7.43
CA ASN A 129 23.31 17.89 -6.99
C ASN A 129 22.82 17.96 -5.55
N GLY A 130 22.35 16.83 -4.99
CA GLY A 130 21.62 16.82 -3.73
C GLY A 130 20.20 17.39 -3.82
N ASP A 131 19.62 17.38 -5.01
CA ASP A 131 18.29 17.95 -5.24
C ASP A 131 17.20 17.00 -4.70
N PRO A 132 16.16 17.52 -4.05
CA PRO A 132 15.02 16.71 -3.61
C PRO A 132 14.19 16.26 -4.81
N ILE A 133 13.68 15.03 -4.75
CA ILE A 133 12.85 14.42 -5.79
C ILE A 133 11.45 14.16 -5.24
N CYS A 134 10.44 14.47 -6.05
CA CYS A 134 9.06 14.10 -5.75
C CYS A 134 8.81 12.67 -6.22
N LEU A 135 8.47 11.80 -5.27
CA LEU A 135 8.20 10.38 -5.47
C LEU A 135 6.71 10.10 -5.43
N LYS A 136 6.27 9.15 -6.25
CA LYS A 136 4.91 8.64 -6.22
C LYS A 136 4.91 7.13 -6.41
N VAL A 137 4.35 6.41 -5.45
CA VAL A 137 4.11 4.97 -5.58
C VAL A 137 2.74 4.78 -6.20
N VAL A 138 2.70 4.05 -7.30
CA VAL A 138 1.51 3.86 -8.13
C VAL A 138 1.17 2.39 -8.25
N ASN A 139 -0.11 2.05 -8.14
CA ASN A 139 -0.60 0.76 -8.58
C ASN A 139 -0.86 0.82 -10.09
N ALA A 140 0.00 0.19 -10.89
CA ALA A 140 -0.08 0.21 -12.35
C ALA A 140 -1.38 -0.41 -12.88
N LYS A 141 -1.88 -1.47 -12.23
CA LYS A 141 -3.12 -2.15 -12.62
C LYS A 141 -4.35 -1.29 -12.36
N ALA A 142 -4.41 -0.67 -11.20
CA ALA A 142 -5.54 0.20 -10.82
C ALA A 142 -5.39 1.64 -11.35
N LYS A 143 -4.22 2.01 -11.87
CA LYS A 143 -3.85 3.38 -12.28
C LYS A 143 -4.13 4.41 -11.17
N LYS A 144 -3.83 4.05 -9.93
CA LYS A 144 -4.05 4.90 -8.76
C LYS A 144 -2.74 5.10 -8.02
N GLY A 145 -2.48 6.35 -7.62
CA GLY A 145 -1.44 6.67 -6.65
C GLY A 145 -1.77 6.06 -5.30
N MET A 146 -0.77 5.53 -4.62
CA MET A 146 -0.91 4.96 -3.29
C MET A 146 -0.24 5.83 -2.24
N PHE A 147 0.99 6.23 -2.50
CA PHE A 147 1.76 7.10 -1.62
C PHE A 147 2.49 8.14 -2.45
N GLY A 148 2.71 9.31 -1.89
CA GLY A 148 3.50 10.37 -2.51
C GLY A 148 4.25 11.16 -1.45
N GLY A 149 5.41 11.69 -1.83
CA GLY A 149 6.21 12.51 -0.92
C GLY A 149 7.45 13.07 -1.59
N LEU A 150 8.05 14.04 -0.93
CA LEU A 150 9.33 14.61 -1.30
C LEU A 150 10.43 13.87 -0.56
N ALA A 151 11.50 13.47 -1.26
CA ALA A 151 12.62 12.74 -0.68
C ALA A 151 13.94 13.17 -1.30
N VAL A 152 15.02 12.87 -0.60
CA VAL A 152 16.40 12.95 -1.12
C VAL A 152 16.95 11.55 -1.31
N ILE A 153 17.82 11.39 -2.29
CA ILE A 153 18.54 10.14 -2.50
C ILE A 153 19.73 10.14 -1.54
N THR A 154 19.82 9.12 -0.68
CA THR A 154 20.91 8.97 0.28
C THR A 154 21.92 7.94 -0.17
N ASP A 155 21.49 6.96 -0.94
CA ASP A 155 22.37 5.91 -1.45
C ASP A 155 21.94 5.49 -2.87
N TYR A 156 22.94 5.31 -3.77
CA TYR A 156 22.71 4.87 -5.14
C TYR A 156 23.86 4.00 -5.66
N PRO A 157 24.10 2.80 -5.08
CA PRO A 157 25.05 1.85 -5.59
C PRO A 157 24.60 1.22 -6.90
N ILE A 158 25.57 1.04 -7.81
CA ILE A 158 25.41 0.29 -9.06
C ILE A 158 26.42 -0.86 -9.02
N GLU A 159 25.93 -2.08 -9.08
CA GLU A 159 26.73 -3.28 -9.04
C GLU A 159 26.82 -3.92 -10.42
N ALA A 160 28.03 -4.21 -10.89
CA ALA A 160 28.29 -4.81 -12.20
C ALA A 160 29.10 -6.09 -12.03
N PRO A 161 28.47 -7.22 -11.64
CA PRO A 161 29.16 -8.50 -11.55
C PRO A 161 29.60 -9.03 -12.92
N TYR A 162 30.65 -9.86 -12.97
CA TYR A 162 31.21 -10.37 -14.22
C TYR A 162 30.23 -11.28 -14.98
N ASP A 163 29.47 -12.08 -14.25
CA ASP A 163 28.62 -13.16 -14.80
C ASP A 163 27.11 -12.86 -14.78
N ASP A 164 26.69 -11.64 -14.40
CA ASP A 164 25.29 -11.31 -14.23
C ASP A 164 24.96 -9.91 -14.77
N SER A 165 23.68 -9.57 -14.73
CA SER A 165 23.19 -8.24 -15.11
C SER A 165 23.68 -7.17 -14.15
N VAL A 166 23.84 -5.95 -14.66
CA VAL A 166 24.10 -4.78 -13.84
C VAL A 166 22.85 -4.45 -13.04
N THR A 167 22.99 -4.33 -11.73
CA THR A 167 21.89 -3.98 -10.81
C THR A 167 22.11 -2.63 -10.18
N TYR A 168 21.02 -2.02 -9.72
CA TYR A 168 21.05 -0.81 -8.92
C TYR A 168 20.27 -1.00 -7.63
N SER A 169 20.61 -0.23 -6.63
CA SER A 169 19.82 -0.07 -5.42
C SER A 169 19.72 1.43 -5.11
N LEU A 170 18.54 1.88 -4.72
CA LEU A 170 18.25 3.26 -4.40
C LEU A 170 17.62 3.35 -3.04
N THR A 171 18.14 4.20 -2.18
CA THR A 171 17.53 4.55 -0.91
C THR A 171 17.14 6.02 -0.95
N PHE A 172 15.86 6.26 -0.69
CA PHE A 172 15.28 7.59 -0.57
C PHE A 172 14.88 7.85 0.87
N GLU A 173 15.31 8.98 1.41
CA GLU A 173 14.86 9.46 2.72
C GLU A 173 13.87 10.60 2.57
N GLY A 174 12.75 10.50 3.27
CA GLY A 174 11.64 11.41 3.16
C GLY A 174 11.89 12.78 3.77
N MET A 175 11.55 13.81 3.04
CA MET A 175 11.49 15.19 3.51
C MET A 175 10.05 15.57 3.85
N GLY A 176 9.70 15.49 5.14
CA GLY A 176 8.34 15.78 5.58
C GLY A 176 7.40 14.59 5.58
N ALA A 177 6.10 14.83 5.43
CA ALA A 177 5.10 13.79 5.55
C ALA A 177 4.96 12.94 4.27
N LEU A 178 4.86 11.62 4.44
CA LEU A 178 4.41 10.74 3.38
C LEU A 178 2.88 10.84 3.26
N VAL A 179 2.41 11.26 2.11
CA VAL A 179 0.98 11.42 1.82
C VAL A 179 0.38 10.07 1.41
N ASP A 180 -0.66 9.65 2.10
CA ASP A 180 -1.45 8.48 1.74
C ASP A 180 -2.57 8.88 0.77
N LEU A 181 -2.39 8.56 -0.50
CA LEU A 181 -3.33 8.88 -1.58
C LEU A 181 -4.51 7.89 -1.66
N ILE A 182 -4.45 6.78 -0.89
CA ILE A 182 -5.55 5.80 -0.81
C ILE A 182 -6.66 6.34 0.08
N SER A 183 -6.26 6.86 1.25
CA SER A 183 -7.17 7.36 2.27
C SER A 183 -7.68 8.77 1.95
N ASN A 184 -6.95 9.51 1.12
CA ASN A 184 -7.27 10.89 0.76
C ASN A 184 -7.24 11.09 -0.77
N PRO A 185 -8.21 10.52 -1.51
CA PRO A 185 -8.23 10.58 -2.97
C PRO A 185 -8.54 11.96 -3.55
N ALA A 186 -8.75 12.96 -2.70
CA ALA A 186 -9.27 14.28 -3.09
C ALA A 186 -8.20 15.35 -3.32
N GLU A 187 -6.91 15.06 -3.18
CA GLU A 187 -5.90 16.04 -3.61
C GLU A 187 -5.46 15.75 -5.04
N PRO A 188 -5.85 16.62 -6.00
CA PRO A 188 -5.19 16.63 -7.30
C PRO A 188 -3.72 16.99 -7.10
N ASP A 189 -2.86 16.53 -8.00
CA ASP A 189 -1.40 16.68 -8.08
C ASP A 189 -0.81 18.06 -7.65
N THR A 190 -1.14 18.54 -6.47
CA THR A 190 -0.52 19.72 -5.87
C THR A 190 0.70 19.26 -5.09
N MET A 191 1.86 19.63 -5.58
CA MET A 191 3.13 19.42 -4.93
C MET A 191 3.11 19.97 -3.50
N PRO A 192 3.56 19.21 -2.48
CA PRO A 192 3.77 19.76 -1.16
C PRO A 192 4.93 20.78 -1.23
N GLY A 193 4.63 22.07 -1.23
CA GLY A 193 5.65 23.13 -1.22
C GLY A 193 5.25 24.45 -1.86
N GLN A 194 4.05 24.57 -2.42
CA GLN A 194 3.51 25.86 -2.89
C GLN A 194 2.45 26.36 -1.90
N GLN A 195 2.89 26.93 -0.80
CA GLN A 195 2.15 27.92 -0.02
C GLN A 195 3.03 29.15 0.19
#